data_018d8991cb17544e00176a3a86d1e8f4
#
_entry.id   018d8991cb17544e00176a3a86d1e8f4
#
_cell.length_a   1.000
_cell.length_b   1.000
_cell.length_c   1.000
_cell.angle_alpha   90.00
_cell.angle_beta   90.00
_cell.angle_gamma   90.00
#
_symmetry.space_group_name_H-M   'P 1'
#
loop_
_entity.id
_entity.type
_entity.pdbx_description
1 polymer ?
#
loop_
_entity_poly.entity_id
_entity_poly.type
_entity_poly.pdbx_seq_one_letter_code
_entity_poly.pdbx_strand_id
1 'polypeptide(L)'
;MRGIAIGTLFAALAALPASAQSLNDRMPTCLACHGENGTSQLPETPSLGAMPAFYVTVELLMFRDKLRVTEPMNEMTKGLSDADLQKAADIISKLPPPQPVSDTPDAARMERARALSQQNHCNFCHQSNYAGQENVPRLAGQREDYLLKALRGYRDNSRRGYDAQMSEVVYAMKDEDFVELAYFLARLK
;
A
#
# COMPACT_ATOMS: atom_id res chain seq x y z
N MET A 1 43.04 -65.01 1.77
CA MET A 1 42.68 -63.70 2.26
C MET A 1 41.73 -63.10 1.21
N ARG A 2 40.42 -63.02 1.51
CA ARG A 2 39.40 -62.50 0.57
C ARG A 2 39.06 -61.06 1.02
N GLY A 3 39.41 -60.06 0.23
CA GLY A 3 39.07 -58.66 0.47
C GLY A 3 37.59 -58.39 0.12
N ILE A 4 36.81 -57.87 1.05
CA ILE A 4 35.43 -57.42 0.88
C ILE A 4 35.49 -55.93 0.50
N ALA A 5 35.12 -55.60 -0.75
CA ALA A 5 34.99 -54.23 -1.20
C ALA A 5 33.61 -53.69 -0.75
N ILE A 6 33.60 -52.73 0.17
CA ILE A 6 32.37 -52.02 0.59
C ILE A 6 32.13 -50.89 -0.39
N GLY A 7 31.16 -51.06 -1.30
CA GLY A 7 30.71 -50.03 -2.20
C GLY A 7 29.82 -49.03 -1.45
N THR A 8 30.29 -47.77 -1.33
CA THR A 8 29.49 -46.65 -0.77
C THR A 8 28.50 -46.17 -1.80
N LEU A 9 27.22 -46.41 -1.58
CA LEU A 9 26.12 -45.90 -2.42
C LEU A 9 25.86 -44.44 -2.06
N PHE A 10 26.29 -43.52 -2.90
CA PHE A 10 25.93 -42.10 -2.76
C PHE A 10 24.49 -41.88 -3.30
N ALA A 11 23.52 -41.74 -2.38
CA ALA A 11 22.18 -41.28 -2.74
C ALA A 11 22.22 -39.78 -3.06
N ALA A 12 22.11 -39.44 -4.32
CA ALA A 12 21.92 -38.03 -4.75
C ALA A 12 20.49 -37.58 -4.35
N LEU A 13 20.39 -36.75 -3.32
CA LEU A 13 19.14 -36.03 -3.04
C LEU A 13 18.90 -35.02 -4.18
N ALA A 14 17.95 -35.30 -5.06
CA ALA A 14 17.46 -34.35 -6.02
C ALA A 14 16.69 -33.27 -5.26
N ALA A 15 17.27 -32.06 -5.11
CA ALA A 15 16.56 -30.90 -4.62
C ALA A 15 15.46 -30.53 -5.64
N LEU A 16 14.20 -30.78 -5.28
CA LEU A 16 13.06 -30.29 -6.05
C LEU A 16 13.11 -28.75 -6.08
N PRO A 17 12.98 -28.12 -7.24
CA PRO A 17 12.89 -26.67 -7.29
C PRO A 17 11.67 -26.23 -6.47
N ALA A 18 11.88 -25.36 -5.48
CA ALA A 18 10.79 -24.70 -4.78
C ALA A 18 9.99 -23.91 -5.82
N SER A 19 8.79 -24.41 -6.14
CA SER A 19 7.89 -23.72 -7.07
C SER A 19 7.56 -22.36 -6.48
N ALA A 20 7.99 -21.28 -7.12
CA ALA A 20 7.58 -19.94 -6.70
C ALA A 20 6.05 -19.87 -6.76
N GLN A 21 5.41 -19.51 -5.64
CA GLN A 21 3.95 -19.37 -5.59
C GLN A 21 3.49 -18.38 -6.65
N SER A 22 2.50 -18.76 -7.44
CA SER A 22 1.92 -17.86 -8.44
C SER A 22 1.27 -16.65 -7.78
N LEU A 23 1.16 -15.55 -8.49
CA LEU A 23 0.44 -14.37 -7.97
C LEU A 23 -1.01 -14.73 -7.57
N ASN A 24 -1.67 -15.62 -8.33
CA ASN A 24 -3.04 -16.05 -8.01
C ASN A 24 -3.14 -16.72 -6.63
N ASP A 25 -2.10 -17.46 -6.21
CA ASP A 25 -2.05 -18.09 -4.90
C ASP A 25 -1.74 -17.08 -3.79
N ARG A 26 -1.08 -15.96 -4.12
CA ARG A 26 -0.72 -14.89 -3.16
C ARG A 26 -1.83 -13.86 -2.97
N MET A 27 -2.65 -13.58 -3.98
CA MET A 27 -3.69 -12.54 -3.91
C MET A 27 -4.65 -12.71 -2.71
N PRO A 28 -5.14 -13.90 -2.35
CA PRO A 28 -5.94 -14.08 -1.13
C PRO A 28 -5.22 -13.62 0.14
N THR A 29 -3.91 -13.88 0.26
CA THR A 29 -3.10 -13.44 1.41
C THR A 29 -2.97 -11.91 1.44
N CYS A 30 -2.79 -11.25 0.31
CA CYS A 30 -2.78 -9.79 0.24
C CYS A 30 -4.10 -9.21 0.74
N LEU A 31 -5.21 -9.73 0.21
CA LEU A 31 -6.56 -9.24 0.52
C LEU A 31 -7.01 -9.61 1.94
N ALA A 32 -6.44 -10.63 2.58
CA ALA A 32 -6.72 -10.94 3.99
C ALA A 32 -6.39 -9.76 4.94
N CYS A 33 -5.35 -8.97 4.61
CA CYS A 33 -4.99 -7.77 5.38
C CYS A 33 -5.63 -6.51 4.80
N HIS A 34 -5.66 -6.38 3.48
CA HIS A 34 -6.12 -5.18 2.78
C HIS A 34 -7.63 -5.15 2.52
N GLY A 35 -8.36 -6.20 2.93
CA GLY A 35 -9.80 -6.39 2.72
C GLY A 35 -10.13 -7.09 1.40
N GLU A 36 -10.99 -8.11 1.44
CA GLU A 36 -11.37 -8.91 0.26
C GLU A 36 -11.96 -8.06 -0.87
N ASN A 37 -12.67 -6.99 -0.51
CA ASN A 37 -13.24 -6.00 -1.43
C ASN A 37 -12.38 -4.73 -1.55
N GLY A 38 -11.14 -4.75 -1.07
CA GLY A 38 -10.23 -3.60 -1.06
C GLY A 38 -10.44 -2.60 0.07
N THR A 39 -11.34 -2.89 1.05
CA THR A 39 -11.56 -2.05 2.25
C THR A 39 -10.97 -2.73 3.47
N SER A 40 -9.81 -2.29 3.94
CA SER A 40 -9.13 -2.87 5.09
C SER A 40 -9.86 -2.62 6.40
N GLN A 41 -9.92 -3.65 7.26
CA GLN A 41 -10.41 -3.55 8.63
C GLN A 41 -9.28 -3.57 9.67
N LEU A 42 -8.04 -3.83 9.23
CA LEU A 42 -6.89 -3.89 10.13
C LEU A 42 -6.34 -2.49 10.41
N PRO A 43 -6.02 -2.17 11.67
CA PRO A 43 -5.40 -0.88 12.02
C PRO A 43 -4.14 -0.60 11.20
N GLU A 44 -3.99 0.66 10.79
CA GLU A 44 -2.85 1.17 10.04
C GLU A 44 -2.49 0.41 8.73
N THR A 45 -3.39 -0.46 8.27
CA THR A 45 -3.25 -1.18 7.01
C THR A 45 -4.12 -0.50 5.94
N PRO A 46 -3.56 -0.08 4.81
CA PRO A 46 -4.33 0.70 3.84
C PRO A 46 -5.39 -0.13 3.13
N SER A 47 -6.53 0.50 2.87
CA SER A 47 -7.47 0.03 1.87
C SER A 47 -6.85 0.19 0.47
N LEU A 48 -7.06 -0.80 -0.41
CA LEU A 48 -6.48 -0.82 -1.75
C LEU A 48 -7.50 -0.61 -2.88
N GLY A 49 -8.79 -0.65 -2.57
CA GLY A 49 -9.84 -0.55 -3.58
C GLY A 49 -9.73 0.70 -4.44
N ALA A 50 -9.89 0.54 -5.74
CA ALA A 50 -9.81 1.60 -6.76
C ALA A 50 -8.54 2.46 -6.67
N MET A 51 -7.42 1.91 -6.18
CA MET A 51 -6.11 2.57 -6.27
C MET A 51 -5.66 2.60 -7.74
N PRO A 52 -5.09 3.71 -8.22
CA PRO A 52 -4.53 3.77 -9.57
C PRO A 52 -3.48 2.66 -9.79
N ALA A 53 -3.60 1.91 -10.88
CA ALA A 53 -2.76 0.74 -11.13
C ALA A 53 -1.26 1.09 -11.16
N PHE A 54 -0.90 2.22 -11.75
CA PHE A 54 0.50 2.64 -11.80
C PHE A 54 1.06 2.95 -10.40
N TYR A 55 0.28 3.63 -9.54
CA TYR A 55 0.66 3.83 -8.13
C TYR A 55 0.91 2.50 -7.42
N VAL A 56 0.00 1.52 -7.58
CA VAL A 56 0.16 0.19 -6.96
C VAL A 56 1.41 -0.51 -7.46
N THR A 57 1.66 -0.48 -8.78
CA THR A 57 2.87 -1.08 -9.37
C THR A 57 4.14 -0.48 -8.76
N VAL A 58 4.20 0.85 -8.65
CA VAL A 58 5.36 1.55 -8.06
C VAL A 58 5.55 1.18 -6.58
N GLU A 59 4.48 1.18 -5.77
CA GLU A 59 4.59 0.83 -4.35
C GLU A 59 5.04 -0.62 -4.15
N LEU A 60 4.51 -1.57 -4.93
CA LEU A 60 4.93 -2.97 -4.87
C LEU A 60 6.40 -3.15 -5.29
N LEU A 61 6.85 -2.43 -6.33
CA LEU A 61 8.25 -2.39 -6.74
C LEU A 61 9.15 -1.89 -5.59
N MET A 62 8.76 -0.77 -4.97
CA MET A 62 9.52 -0.18 -3.88
C MET A 62 9.64 -1.12 -2.67
N PHE A 63 8.60 -1.89 -2.35
CA PHE A 63 8.66 -2.91 -1.31
C PHE A 63 9.54 -4.09 -1.71
N ARG A 64 9.35 -4.63 -2.94
CA ARG A 64 10.12 -5.77 -3.43
C ARG A 64 11.63 -5.49 -3.42
N ASP A 65 12.00 -4.32 -3.91
CA ASP A 65 13.39 -3.90 -4.08
C ASP A 65 13.96 -3.21 -2.82
N LYS A 66 13.18 -3.20 -1.71
CA LYS A 66 13.55 -2.60 -0.41
C LYS A 66 13.93 -1.11 -0.49
N LEU A 67 13.42 -0.40 -1.49
CA LEU A 67 13.52 1.06 -1.58
C LEU A 67 12.63 1.74 -0.52
N ARG A 68 11.57 1.07 -0.13
CA ARG A 68 10.71 1.37 1.01
C ARG A 68 10.68 0.17 1.94
N VAL A 69 11.21 0.33 3.16
CA VAL A 69 11.26 -0.75 4.15
C VAL A 69 10.02 -0.67 5.04
N THR A 70 9.16 -1.67 4.95
CA THR A 70 7.92 -1.80 5.73
C THR A 70 7.52 -3.26 5.80
N GLU A 71 7.72 -3.89 6.95
CA GLU A 71 7.23 -5.25 7.16
C GLU A 71 5.71 -5.24 7.52
N PRO A 72 4.95 -6.23 7.07
CA PRO A 72 5.39 -7.43 6.34
C PRO A 72 5.48 -7.27 4.80
N MET A 73 5.27 -6.04 4.26
CA MET A 73 5.14 -5.82 2.81
C MET A 73 6.39 -6.24 2.03
N ASN A 74 7.60 -6.06 2.58
CA ASN A 74 8.83 -6.47 1.91
C ASN A 74 8.89 -8.00 1.73
N GLU A 75 8.46 -8.80 2.71
CA GLU A 75 8.36 -10.25 2.54
C GLU A 75 7.21 -10.66 1.61
N MET A 76 6.07 -9.96 1.68
CA MET A 76 4.91 -10.24 0.82
C MET A 76 5.17 -10.01 -0.67
N THR A 77 6.06 -9.07 -1.01
CA THR A 77 6.41 -8.75 -2.41
C THR A 77 7.65 -9.50 -2.92
N LYS A 78 8.40 -10.14 -2.04
CA LYS A 78 9.62 -10.87 -2.37
C LYS A 78 9.39 -11.92 -3.45
N GLY A 79 10.24 -11.88 -4.48
CA GLY A 79 10.23 -12.83 -5.59
C GLY A 79 9.06 -12.66 -6.58
N LEU A 80 8.24 -11.61 -6.46
CA LEU A 80 7.30 -11.23 -7.52
C LEU A 80 8.07 -10.69 -8.73
N SER A 81 7.69 -11.14 -9.93
CA SER A 81 8.19 -10.57 -11.17
C SER A 81 7.53 -9.22 -11.50
N ASP A 82 8.08 -8.46 -12.43
CA ASP A 82 7.44 -7.21 -12.90
C ASP A 82 6.05 -7.47 -13.49
N ALA A 83 5.86 -8.60 -14.17
CA ALA A 83 4.56 -9.01 -14.67
C ALA A 83 3.56 -9.32 -13.53
N ASP A 84 4.03 -9.89 -12.41
CA ASP A 84 3.19 -10.11 -11.22
C ASP A 84 2.80 -8.79 -10.57
N LEU A 85 3.72 -7.81 -10.48
CA LEU A 85 3.41 -6.49 -9.92
C LEU A 85 2.33 -5.79 -10.74
N GLN A 86 2.46 -5.79 -12.07
CA GLN A 86 1.46 -5.20 -12.98
C GLN A 86 0.11 -5.90 -12.86
N LYS A 87 0.10 -7.24 -12.87
CA LYS A 87 -1.13 -8.01 -12.72
C LYS A 87 -1.81 -7.79 -11.37
N ALA A 88 -1.05 -7.70 -10.28
CA ALA A 88 -1.58 -7.36 -8.96
C ALA A 88 -2.21 -5.97 -8.97
N ALA A 89 -1.53 -4.99 -9.57
CA ALA A 89 -2.03 -3.63 -9.71
C ALA A 89 -3.34 -3.56 -10.53
N ASP A 90 -3.43 -4.32 -11.62
CA ASP A 90 -4.64 -4.43 -12.44
C ASP A 90 -5.82 -5.03 -11.68
N ILE A 91 -5.58 -6.04 -10.85
CA ILE A 91 -6.62 -6.63 -9.99
C ILE A 91 -7.09 -5.60 -8.95
N ILE A 92 -6.16 -4.97 -8.25
CA ILE A 92 -6.42 -4.01 -7.18
C ILE A 92 -7.18 -2.78 -7.69
N SER A 93 -6.79 -2.24 -8.84
CA SER A 93 -7.43 -1.06 -9.42
C SER A 93 -8.90 -1.27 -9.81
N LYS A 94 -9.31 -2.52 -10.02
CA LYS A 94 -10.68 -2.92 -10.37
C LYS A 94 -11.54 -3.25 -9.15
N LEU A 95 -10.97 -3.33 -7.96
CA LEU A 95 -11.75 -3.47 -6.73
C LEU A 95 -12.62 -2.22 -6.51
N PRO A 96 -13.78 -2.34 -5.86
CA PRO A 96 -14.62 -1.19 -5.57
C PRO A 96 -13.87 -0.17 -4.69
N PRO A 97 -14.21 1.13 -4.78
CA PRO A 97 -13.66 2.14 -3.87
C PRO A 97 -13.89 1.77 -2.41
N PRO A 98 -12.94 2.07 -1.51
CA PRO A 98 -13.12 1.82 -0.08
C PRO A 98 -14.37 2.52 0.45
N GLN A 99 -15.06 1.85 1.37
CA GLN A 99 -16.18 2.47 2.06
C GLN A 99 -15.66 3.52 3.05
N PRO A 100 -16.18 4.75 3.03
CA PRO A 100 -15.82 5.77 4.00
C PRO A 100 -16.25 5.36 5.41
N VAL A 101 -15.64 6.01 6.40
CA VAL A 101 -16.06 5.86 7.81
C VAL A 101 -17.55 6.17 7.93
N SER A 102 -18.30 5.28 8.60
CA SER A 102 -19.77 5.31 8.65
C SER A 102 -20.37 6.13 9.79
N ASP A 103 -19.54 6.93 10.47
CA ASP A 103 -20.04 7.84 11.52
C ASP A 103 -20.79 9.07 10.91
N THR A 104 -21.44 9.85 11.77
CA THR A 104 -22.00 11.15 11.38
C THR A 104 -20.89 12.20 11.49
N PRO A 105 -20.37 12.73 10.38
CA PRO A 105 -19.26 13.66 10.45
C PRO A 105 -19.69 15.02 11.03
N ASP A 106 -18.80 15.65 11.81
CA ASP A 106 -18.96 17.04 12.21
C ASP A 106 -18.82 17.95 10.99
N ALA A 107 -19.91 18.60 10.60
CA ALA A 107 -19.96 19.42 9.38
C ALA A 107 -18.96 20.59 9.42
N ALA A 108 -18.81 21.25 10.58
CA ALA A 108 -17.88 22.36 10.73
C ALA A 108 -16.42 21.90 10.65
N ARG A 109 -16.11 20.73 11.20
CA ARG A 109 -14.79 20.11 11.09
C ARG A 109 -14.49 19.71 9.64
N MET A 110 -15.44 19.10 8.94
CA MET A 110 -15.32 18.74 7.54
C MET A 110 -15.03 19.95 6.67
N GLU A 111 -15.69 21.08 6.91
CA GLU A 111 -15.46 22.31 6.13
C GLU A 111 -14.08 22.92 6.40
N ARG A 112 -13.65 23.00 7.66
CA ARG A 112 -12.29 23.46 8.01
C ARG A 112 -11.21 22.57 7.39
N ALA A 113 -11.37 21.26 7.45
CA ALA A 113 -10.40 20.33 6.86
C ALA A 113 -10.40 20.36 5.32
N ARG A 114 -11.55 20.60 4.70
CA ARG A 114 -11.65 20.87 3.26
C ARG A 114 -10.86 22.14 2.87
N ALA A 115 -11.06 23.23 3.59
CA ALA A 115 -10.33 24.47 3.37
C ALA A 115 -8.82 24.28 3.53
N LEU A 116 -8.39 23.55 4.57
CA LEU A 116 -6.99 23.19 4.81
C LEU A 116 -6.40 22.40 3.63
N SER A 117 -7.14 21.42 3.11
CA SER A 117 -6.72 20.63 1.94
C SER A 117 -6.58 21.48 0.68
N GLN A 118 -7.49 22.43 0.46
CA GLN A 118 -7.42 23.36 -0.66
C GLN A 118 -6.24 24.34 -0.53
N GLN A 119 -6.02 24.86 0.67
CA GLN A 119 -4.91 25.77 0.97
C GLN A 119 -3.54 25.12 0.70
N ASN A 120 -3.42 23.81 0.97
CA ASN A 120 -2.21 23.04 0.70
C ASN A 120 -2.22 22.35 -0.66
N HIS A 121 -3.16 22.68 -1.54
CA HIS A 121 -3.25 22.20 -2.93
C HIS A 121 -3.32 20.68 -3.10
N CYS A 122 -3.77 19.94 -2.10
CA CYS A 122 -3.83 18.46 -2.13
C CYS A 122 -4.63 17.94 -3.32
N ASN A 123 -5.73 18.64 -3.67
CA ASN A 123 -6.62 18.31 -4.77
C ASN A 123 -6.00 18.48 -6.16
N PHE A 124 -4.87 19.16 -6.32
CA PHE A 124 -4.22 19.33 -7.64
C PHE A 124 -3.60 18.00 -8.11
N CYS A 125 -2.93 17.30 -7.22
CA CYS A 125 -2.34 15.99 -7.53
C CYS A 125 -3.33 14.85 -7.31
N HIS A 126 -4.06 14.85 -6.18
CA HIS A 126 -4.99 13.80 -5.81
C HIS A 126 -6.36 13.87 -6.47
N GLN A 127 -6.58 14.82 -7.39
CA GLN A 127 -7.84 15.19 -8.04
C GLN A 127 -8.87 15.84 -7.09
N SER A 128 -9.86 16.52 -7.65
CA SER A 128 -10.89 17.24 -6.88
C SER A 128 -11.76 16.32 -6.01
N ASN A 129 -11.89 15.06 -6.41
CA ASN A 129 -12.61 14.00 -5.69
C ASN A 129 -11.66 13.09 -4.87
N TYR A 130 -10.38 13.38 -4.82
CA TYR A 130 -9.36 12.59 -4.13
C TYR A 130 -9.28 11.11 -4.58
N ALA A 131 -9.68 10.82 -5.82
CA ALA A 131 -9.60 9.48 -6.39
C ALA A 131 -8.17 9.05 -6.77
N GLY A 132 -7.24 10.01 -6.89
CA GLY A 132 -5.90 9.77 -7.36
C GLY A 132 -5.82 9.58 -8.87
N GLN A 133 -4.60 9.52 -9.41
CA GLN A 133 -4.33 9.29 -10.83
C GLN A 133 -2.87 8.88 -11.02
N GLU A 134 -2.57 8.11 -12.04
CA GLU A 134 -1.19 7.69 -12.36
C GLU A 134 -0.45 7.15 -11.12
N ASN A 135 0.65 7.81 -10.72
CA ASN A 135 1.43 7.48 -9.52
C ASN A 135 0.94 8.21 -8.24
N VAL A 136 -0.18 8.92 -8.30
CA VAL A 136 -0.78 9.62 -7.15
C VAL A 136 -1.93 8.79 -6.59
N PRO A 137 -1.89 8.42 -5.29
CA PRO A 137 -2.87 7.51 -4.71
C PRO A 137 -4.25 8.13 -4.51
N ARG A 138 -5.27 7.25 -4.48
CA ARG A 138 -6.59 7.56 -3.94
C ARG A 138 -6.50 7.83 -2.44
N LEU A 139 -7.13 8.90 -1.97
CA LEU A 139 -7.24 9.29 -0.56
C LEU A 139 -8.69 9.18 -0.05
N ALA A 140 -9.68 9.37 -0.93
CA ALA A 140 -11.09 9.30 -0.54
C ALA A 140 -11.46 7.90 -0.02
N GLY A 141 -12.07 7.85 1.17
CA GLY A 141 -12.45 6.62 1.85
C GLY A 141 -11.30 5.80 2.42
N GLN A 142 -10.08 6.33 2.39
CA GLN A 142 -8.93 5.65 3.01
C GLN A 142 -9.07 5.66 4.53
N ARG A 143 -8.51 4.66 5.20
CA ARG A 143 -8.50 4.57 6.67
C ARG A 143 -7.85 5.81 7.30
N GLU A 144 -8.52 6.37 8.30
CA GLU A 144 -8.06 7.59 9.00
C GLU A 144 -6.71 7.38 9.70
N ASP A 145 -6.54 6.24 10.40
CA ASP A 145 -5.29 5.89 11.08
C ASP A 145 -4.12 5.68 10.10
N TYR A 146 -4.38 5.08 8.94
CA TYR A 146 -3.36 4.92 7.92
C TYR A 146 -2.97 6.24 7.26
N LEU A 147 -3.95 7.12 6.97
CA LEU A 147 -3.68 8.46 6.43
C LEU A 147 -2.78 9.26 7.38
N LEU A 148 -3.11 9.26 8.67
CA LEU A 148 -2.32 9.94 9.70
C LEU A 148 -0.89 9.40 9.77
N LYS A 149 -0.73 8.07 9.80
CA LYS A 149 0.57 7.40 9.76
C LYS A 149 1.36 7.78 8.51
N ALA A 150 0.72 7.79 7.35
CA ALA A 150 1.39 8.11 6.08
C ALA A 150 1.85 9.57 6.03
N LEU A 151 1.01 10.53 6.45
CA LEU A 151 1.36 11.95 6.48
C LEU A 151 2.54 12.23 7.42
N ARG A 152 2.52 11.64 8.63
CA ARG A 152 3.64 11.72 9.57
C ARG A 152 4.91 11.13 8.99
N GLY A 153 4.79 9.95 8.36
CA GLY A 153 5.92 9.28 7.75
C GLY A 153 6.56 10.05 6.59
N TYR A 154 5.78 10.79 5.81
CA TYR A 154 6.32 11.69 4.78
C TYR A 154 7.05 12.90 5.40
N ARG A 155 6.50 13.49 6.48
CA ARG A 155 7.12 14.63 7.18
C ARG A 155 8.46 14.28 7.83
N ASP A 156 8.55 13.11 8.45
CA ASP A 156 9.75 12.64 9.17
C ASP A 156 10.69 11.77 8.32
N ASN A 157 10.37 11.58 7.03
CA ASN A 157 11.11 10.75 6.07
C ASN A 157 11.21 9.26 6.44
N SER A 158 10.38 8.75 7.36
CA SER A 158 10.26 7.31 7.63
C SER A 158 9.50 6.59 6.51
N ARG A 159 8.63 7.31 5.78
CA ARG A 159 7.99 6.85 4.55
C ARG A 159 8.64 7.54 3.35
N ARG A 160 9.48 6.80 2.62
CA ARG A 160 9.99 7.28 1.34
C ARG A 160 8.97 7.04 0.24
N GLY A 161 8.61 8.09 -0.48
CA GLY A 161 7.80 8.02 -1.70
C GLY A 161 8.68 7.72 -2.93
N TYR A 162 8.03 7.51 -4.07
CA TYR A 162 8.72 7.39 -5.37
C TYR A 162 9.45 8.69 -5.74
N ASP A 163 8.86 9.82 -5.38
CA ASP A 163 9.44 11.15 -5.50
C ASP A 163 9.32 11.92 -4.16
N ALA A 164 9.94 13.10 -4.08
CA ALA A 164 9.97 13.92 -2.89
C ALA A 164 8.73 14.80 -2.68
N GLN A 165 7.82 14.89 -3.65
CA GLN A 165 6.74 15.90 -3.66
C GLN A 165 5.88 15.85 -2.39
N MET A 166 5.46 14.66 -1.94
CA MET A 166 4.64 14.56 -0.73
C MET A 166 5.40 15.01 0.53
N SER A 167 6.68 14.66 0.65
CA SER A 167 7.52 15.12 1.78
C SER A 167 7.67 16.64 1.78
N GLU A 168 7.84 17.27 0.62
CA GLU A 168 7.93 18.72 0.47
C GLU A 168 6.63 19.43 0.88
N VAL A 169 5.47 18.91 0.40
CA VAL A 169 4.16 19.50 0.72
C VAL A 169 3.87 19.44 2.22
N VAL A 170 4.18 18.32 2.90
CA VAL A 170 3.82 18.14 4.31
C VAL A 170 4.88 18.66 5.29
N TYR A 171 6.06 19.05 4.80
CA TYR A 171 7.21 19.41 5.66
C TYR A 171 6.90 20.52 6.68
N ALA A 172 6.21 21.58 6.24
CA ALA A 172 5.87 22.73 7.08
C ALA A 172 4.52 22.57 7.84
N MET A 173 3.80 21.48 7.62
CA MET A 173 2.48 21.25 8.24
C MET A 173 2.63 20.77 9.69
N LYS A 174 1.65 21.13 10.51
CA LYS A 174 1.57 20.72 11.91
C LYS A 174 0.89 19.36 12.04
N ASP A 175 1.09 18.68 13.17
CA ASP A 175 0.46 17.38 13.43
C ASP A 175 -1.07 17.49 13.51
N GLU A 176 -1.58 18.61 14.04
CA GLU A 176 -3.01 18.91 14.10
C GLU A 176 -3.63 19.00 12.71
N ASP A 177 -2.90 19.54 11.72
CA ASP A 177 -3.34 19.59 10.32
C ASP A 177 -3.49 18.18 9.74
N PHE A 178 -2.59 17.26 10.08
CA PHE A 178 -2.69 15.85 9.63
C PHE A 178 -3.90 15.15 10.23
N VAL A 179 -4.22 15.40 11.50
CA VAL A 179 -5.42 14.85 12.15
C VAL A 179 -6.69 15.33 11.45
N GLU A 180 -6.75 16.62 11.08
CA GLU A 180 -7.90 17.18 10.36
C GLU A 180 -8.01 16.63 8.92
N LEU A 181 -6.89 16.55 8.20
CA LEU A 181 -6.87 15.98 6.85
C LEU A 181 -7.24 14.51 6.83
N ALA A 182 -6.70 13.71 7.75
CA ALA A 182 -7.03 12.28 7.86
C ALA A 182 -8.52 12.07 8.16
N TYR A 183 -9.08 12.86 9.08
CA TYR A 183 -10.51 12.87 9.38
C TYR A 183 -11.38 13.15 8.15
N PHE A 184 -11.04 14.20 7.41
CA PHE A 184 -11.76 14.62 6.21
C PHE A 184 -11.72 13.56 5.12
N LEU A 185 -10.51 13.12 4.73
CA LEU A 185 -10.30 12.21 3.61
C LEU A 185 -10.92 10.83 3.85
N ALA A 186 -10.90 10.35 5.09
CA ALA A 186 -11.51 9.07 5.45
C ALA A 186 -13.04 9.05 5.30
N ARG A 187 -13.70 10.21 5.29
CA ARG A 187 -15.16 10.38 5.18
C ARG A 187 -15.64 10.78 3.79
N LEU A 188 -14.73 10.94 2.83
CA LEU A 188 -15.08 11.17 1.42
C LEU A 188 -15.48 9.86 0.72
N LYS A 189 -16.39 9.97 -0.26
CA LYS A 189 -16.81 8.85 -1.14
C LYS A 189 -15.99 8.79 -2.41
#